data_f25fdc4b766ce7b19f0a94bd667c9ce2
#
_entry.id   f25fdc4b766ce7b19f0a94bd667c9ce2
#
_cell.length_a   1.000
_cell.length_b   1.000
_cell.length_c   1.000
_cell.angle_alpha   90.00
_cell.angle_beta   90.00
_cell.angle_gamma   90.00
#
_symmetry.space_group_name_H-M   'P 1'
#
loop_
_entity.id
_entity.type
_entity.pdbx_description
1 polymer ?
#
loop_
_entity_poly.entity_id
_entity_poly.type
_entity_poly.pdbx_seq_one_letter_code
_entity_poly.pdbx_strand_id
1 'polypeptide(L)'
;MKRYVLFEETNPEKTNEWGTFKDSLRAPIHNWFTYPAGFSYKAVESTINMNDIERGQVIYDPFMGSGTTNLVAKKLGVNSCGVEAHPFVFRITKTKMNWDIDCDEIAIALSEIETKLKDHKKNFLGT
;
A
#
# COMPACT_ATOMS: atom_id res chain seq x y z
N MET A 1 27.67 6.35 14.98
CA MET A 1 26.92 6.34 13.69
C MET A 1 26.37 4.94 13.52
N LYS A 2 25.05 4.74 13.63
CA LYS A 2 24.43 3.42 13.43
C LYS A 2 24.61 3.04 11.95
N ARG A 3 25.24 1.92 11.66
CA ARG A 3 25.39 1.39 10.31
C ARG A 3 24.12 0.62 9.97
N TYR A 4 23.30 1.13 9.08
CA TYR A 4 22.11 0.42 8.62
C TYR A 4 22.52 -0.70 7.68
N VAL A 5 22.02 -1.89 7.95
CA VAL A 5 22.27 -3.08 7.13
C VAL A 5 21.18 -3.15 6.08
N LEU A 6 21.57 -3.08 4.82
CA LEU A 6 20.61 -3.21 3.71
C LEU A 6 20.32 -4.68 3.38
N PHE A 7 21.30 -5.56 3.55
CA PHE A 7 21.16 -7.01 3.30
C PHE A 7 22.23 -7.75 4.08
N GLU A 8 21.93 -8.28 5.25
CA GLU A 8 22.75 -9.33 5.87
C GLU A 8 22.16 -10.69 5.54
N GLU A 9 23.02 -11.59 5.10
CA GLU A 9 22.88 -13.04 4.88
C GLU A 9 21.47 -13.63 5.12
N THR A 10 20.50 -13.18 4.37
CA THR A 10 19.19 -13.79 4.31
C THR A 10 19.28 -14.99 3.39
N ASN A 11 18.68 -16.09 3.80
CA ASN A 11 18.61 -17.32 3.03
C ASN A 11 18.26 -17.00 1.55
N PRO A 12 19.15 -17.27 0.57
CA PRO A 12 18.99 -16.87 -0.82
C PRO A 12 17.70 -17.39 -1.47
N GLU A 13 17.13 -18.47 -0.97
CA GLU A 13 15.84 -18.96 -1.45
C GLU A 13 14.66 -18.06 -1.08
N LYS A 14 14.75 -17.31 0.02
CA LYS A 14 13.70 -16.36 0.45
C LYS A 14 13.82 -14.99 -0.22
N THR A 15 15.00 -14.61 -0.69
CA THR A 15 15.26 -13.29 -1.27
C THR A 15 14.96 -13.20 -2.77
N ASN A 16 14.90 -14.32 -3.47
CA ASN A 16 14.63 -14.37 -4.91
C ASN A 16 13.31 -13.71 -5.35
N GLU A 17 12.34 -13.59 -4.44
CA GLU A 17 11.06 -12.95 -4.73
C GLU A 17 10.96 -11.49 -4.25
N TRP A 18 11.95 -11.00 -3.49
CA TRP A 18 11.91 -9.65 -2.91
C TRP A 18 11.90 -8.52 -3.94
N GLY A 19 12.52 -8.75 -5.08
CA GLY A 19 12.50 -7.82 -6.22
C GLY A 19 11.20 -7.85 -7.03
N THR A 20 10.20 -8.62 -6.60
CA THR A 20 8.93 -8.77 -7.32
C THR A 20 7.74 -8.38 -6.47
N PHE A 21 6.64 -7.98 -7.13
CA PHE A 21 5.39 -7.61 -6.46
C PHE A 21 4.48 -8.80 -6.12
N LYS A 22 4.93 -10.06 -6.32
CA LYS A 22 4.09 -11.25 -6.17
C LYS A 22 3.43 -11.40 -4.81
N ASP A 23 4.17 -11.19 -3.73
CA ASP A 23 3.65 -11.25 -2.36
C ASP A 23 2.60 -10.17 -2.10
N SER A 24 2.85 -8.98 -2.63
CA SER A 24 1.97 -7.84 -2.49
C SER A 24 0.63 -8.01 -3.19
N LEU A 25 0.54 -8.87 -4.22
CA LEU A 25 -0.73 -9.20 -4.90
C LEU A 25 -1.75 -9.90 -3.99
N ARG A 26 -1.29 -10.54 -2.92
CA ARG A 26 -2.15 -11.25 -1.96
C ARG A 26 -2.28 -10.52 -0.62
N ALA A 27 -1.53 -9.44 -0.44
CA ALA A 27 -1.55 -8.67 0.80
C ALA A 27 -2.63 -7.59 0.78
N PRO A 28 -3.42 -7.45 1.86
CA PRO A 28 -4.46 -6.42 1.96
C PRO A 28 -3.91 -5.02 1.69
N ILE A 29 -4.68 -4.20 1.01
CA ILE A 29 -4.35 -2.83 0.59
C ILE A 29 -3.24 -2.79 -0.47
N HIS A 30 -2.16 -3.59 -0.34
CA HIS A 30 -1.12 -3.68 -1.38
C HIS A 30 -1.71 -4.12 -2.72
N ASN A 31 -2.64 -5.05 -2.73
CA ASN A 31 -3.30 -5.60 -3.92
C ASN A 31 -4.35 -4.69 -4.56
N TRP A 32 -4.68 -3.55 -3.98
CA TRP A 32 -5.64 -2.60 -4.59
C TRP A 32 -5.17 -2.07 -5.93
N PHE A 33 -3.86 -2.04 -6.14
CA PHE A 33 -3.27 -1.59 -7.40
C PHE A 33 -1.99 -2.36 -7.68
N THR A 34 -1.98 -3.11 -8.79
CA THR A 34 -0.79 -3.84 -9.25
C THR A 34 0.18 -2.88 -9.92
N TYR A 35 1.37 -2.75 -9.36
CA TYR A 35 2.42 -1.86 -9.87
C TYR A 35 3.59 -2.70 -10.40
N PRO A 36 3.86 -2.69 -11.73
CA PRO A 36 4.88 -3.57 -12.34
C PRO A 36 6.28 -3.37 -11.79
N ALA A 37 6.63 -2.13 -11.42
CA ALA A 37 7.91 -1.79 -10.81
C ALA A 37 7.93 -1.94 -9.27
N GLY A 38 6.90 -2.57 -8.71
CA GLY A 38 6.81 -2.78 -7.26
C GLY A 38 7.68 -3.94 -6.80
N PHE A 39 8.05 -3.89 -5.54
CA PHE A 39 8.80 -4.94 -4.83
C PHE A 39 7.96 -5.53 -3.68
N SER A 40 8.46 -6.62 -3.11
CA SER A 40 7.77 -7.33 -2.04
C SER A 40 7.64 -6.48 -0.77
N TYR A 41 6.44 -6.46 -0.18
CA TYR A 41 6.24 -5.83 1.14
C TYR A 41 7.07 -6.51 2.25
N LYS A 42 7.34 -7.82 2.11
CA LYS A 42 8.17 -8.57 3.05
C LYS A 42 9.62 -8.12 3.05
N ALA A 43 10.13 -7.67 1.90
CA ALA A 43 11.47 -7.09 1.82
C ALA A 43 11.58 -5.84 2.71
N VAL A 44 10.57 -4.97 2.64
CA VAL A 44 10.51 -3.77 3.48
C VAL A 44 10.37 -4.14 4.96
N GLU A 45 9.46 -5.04 5.29
CA GLU A 45 9.22 -5.50 6.66
C GLU A 45 10.50 -6.09 7.27
N SER A 46 11.21 -6.95 6.52
CA SER A 46 12.51 -7.49 6.93
C SER A 46 13.56 -6.40 7.14
N THR A 47 13.64 -5.44 6.20
CA THR A 47 14.63 -4.36 6.31
C THR A 47 14.37 -3.47 7.54
N ILE A 48 13.12 -3.16 7.83
CA ILE A 48 12.73 -2.41 9.03
C ILE A 48 13.15 -3.16 10.30
N ASN A 49 12.83 -4.46 10.37
CA ASN A 49 13.14 -5.29 11.53
C ASN A 49 14.66 -5.49 11.73
N MET A 50 15.40 -5.75 10.63
CA MET A 50 16.86 -5.96 10.68
C MET A 50 17.64 -4.71 11.10
N ASN A 51 17.07 -3.53 10.92
CA ASN A 51 17.69 -2.27 11.31
C ASN A 51 17.15 -1.69 12.63
N ASP A 52 16.30 -2.46 13.33
CA ASP A 52 15.68 -2.04 14.60
C ASP A 52 15.02 -0.66 14.49
N ILE A 53 14.28 -0.45 13.41
CA ILE A 53 13.56 0.81 13.19
C ILE A 53 12.33 0.85 14.10
N GLU A 54 12.30 1.84 14.98
CA GLU A 54 11.28 1.96 16.03
C GLU A 54 10.29 3.11 15.75
N ARG A 55 9.22 3.13 16.54
CA ARG A 55 8.26 4.24 16.55
C ARG A 55 8.96 5.57 16.84
N GLY A 56 8.57 6.62 16.13
CA GLY A 56 9.20 7.95 16.24
C GLY A 56 10.33 8.19 15.24
N GLN A 57 10.90 7.14 14.68
CA GLN A 57 11.84 7.26 13.55
C GLN A 57 11.08 7.44 12.24
N VAL A 58 11.77 7.92 11.21
CA VAL A 58 11.20 8.21 9.90
C VAL A 58 11.93 7.43 8.82
N ILE A 59 11.17 6.72 8.00
CA ILE A 59 11.67 6.08 6.78
C ILE A 59 11.40 7.01 5.60
N TYR A 60 12.40 7.18 4.75
CA TYR A 60 12.29 7.96 3.53
C TYR A 60 12.42 7.07 2.30
N ASP A 61 11.43 7.15 1.41
CA ASP A 61 11.42 6.45 0.13
C ASP A 61 11.42 7.47 -1.02
N PRO A 62 12.57 7.69 -1.68
CA PRO A 62 12.69 8.66 -2.77
C PRO A 62 12.01 8.22 -4.06
N PHE A 63 11.61 6.94 -4.18
CA PHE A 63 10.95 6.36 -5.35
C PHE A 63 9.72 5.56 -4.93
N MET A 64 8.82 6.23 -4.20
CA MET A 64 7.72 5.64 -3.46
C MET A 64 6.82 4.70 -4.28
N GLY A 65 6.65 4.96 -5.57
CA GLY A 65 5.78 4.17 -6.43
C GLY A 65 4.37 4.03 -5.86
N SER A 66 3.86 2.81 -5.81
CA SER A 66 2.54 2.53 -5.23
C SER A 66 2.51 2.44 -3.70
N GLY A 67 3.57 2.90 -3.02
CA GLY A 67 3.63 3.12 -1.59
C GLY A 67 3.89 1.87 -0.74
N THR A 68 4.62 0.88 -1.25
CA THR A 68 4.92 -0.34 -0.50
C THR A 68 5.64 -0.03 0.82
N THR A 69 6.68 0.78 0.78
CA THR A 69 7.44 1.22 1.97
C THR A 69 6.56 1.95 2.98
N ASN A 70 5.77 2.92 2.50
CA ASN A 70 4.93 3.73 3.36
C ASN A 70 3.83 2.89 4.03
N LEU A 71 3.23 1.96 3.29
CA LEU A 71 2.17 1.10 3.80
C LEU A 71 2.69 0.13 4.87
N VAL A 72 3.87 -0.47 4.66
CA VAL A 72 4.53 -1.32 5.67
C VAL A 72 4.91 -0.51 6.90
N ALA A 73 5.52 0.65 6.71
CA ALA A 73 5.88 1.54 7.82
C ALA A 73 4.64 1.89 8.67
N LYS A 74 3.54 2.30 8.03
CA LYS A 74 2.27 2.61 8.71
C LYS A 74 1.73 1.41 9.50
N LYS A 75 1.74 0.22 8.91
CA LYS A 75 1.33 -1.03 9.56
C LYS A 75 2.16 -1.33 10.82
N LEU A 76 3.45 -1.05 10.79
CA LEU A 76 4.36 -1.24 11.91
C LEU A 76 4.39 -0.06 12.92
N GLY A 77 3.64 1.01 12.64
CA GLY A 77 3.59 2.21 13.48
C GLY A 77 4.85 3.09 13.38
N VAL A 78 5.59 2.96 12.29
CA VAL A 78 6.77 3.78 11.97
C VAL A 78 6.34 4.92 11.05
N ASN A 79 6.90 6.11 11.26
CA ASN A 79 6.64 7.24 10.37
C ASN A 79 7.34 7.03 9.02
N SER A 80 6.74 7.55 7.96
CA SER A 80 7.35 7.49 6.64
C SER A 80 7.02 8.71 5.80
N CYS A 81 7.94 9.07 4.92
CA CYS A 81 7.68 10.01 3.84
C CYS A 81 8.20 9.42 2.52
N GLY A 82 7.63 9.84 1.42
CA GLY A 82 8.02 9.35 0.11
C GLY A 82 7.77 10.39 -0.98
N VAL A 83 8.48 10.23 -2.09
CA VAL A 83 8.33 11.05 -3.29
C VAL A 83 7.93 10.17 -4.46
N GLU A 84 6.93 10.62 -5.20
CA GLU A 84 6.48 9.99 -6.44
C GLU A 84 6.20 11.06 -7.48
N ALA A 85 6.88 10.95 -8.62
CA ALA A 85 6.79 11.93 -9.70
C ALA A 85 5.51 11.77 -10.55
N HIS A 86 4.96 10.56 -10.62
CA HIS A 86 3.77 10.30 -11.42
C HIS A 86 2.49 10.64 -10.66
N PRO A 87 1.70 11.67 -11.05
CA PRO A 87 0.56 12.15 -10.27
C PRO A 87 -0.50 11.09 -9.99
N PHE A 88 -0.74 10.19 -10.93
CA PHE A 88 -1.70 9.11 -10.76
C PHE A 88 -1.22 8.10 -9.70
N VAL A 89 0.04 7.66 -9.78
CA VAL A 89 0.61 6.71 -8.83
C VAL A 89 0.68 7.32 -7.43
N PHE A 90 1.04 8.60 -7.33
CA PHE A 90 0.96 9.35 -6.08
C PHE A 90 -0.44 9.33 -5.46
N ARG A 91 -1.50 9.53 -6.27
CA ARG A 91 -2.90 9.45 -5.79
C ARG A 91 -3.25 8.07 -5.28
N ILE A 92 -2.81 7.01 -5.97
CA ILE A 92 -3.00 5.62 -5.51
C ILE A 92 -2.39 5.42 -4.13
N THR A 93 -1.13 5.84 -3.96
CA THR A 93 -0.45 5.74 -2.66
C THR A 93 -1.18 6.53 -1.58
N LYS A 94 -1.57 7.77 -1.86
CA LYS A 94 -2.33 8.59 -0.93
C LYS A 94 -3.65 7.92 -0.50
N THR A 95 -4.35 7.27 -1.43
CA THR A 95 -5.58 6.53 -1.14
C THR A 95 -5.29 5.32 -0.25
N LYS A 96 -4.25 4.53 -0.56
CA LYS A 96 -3.84 3.39 0.26
C LYS A 96 -3.44 3.78 1.69
N MET A 97 -2.93 4.97 1.87
CA MET A 97 -2.49 5.50 3.16
C MET A 97 -3.61 6.12 3.98
N ASN A 98 -4.78 6.35 3.40
CA ASN A 98 -5.94 6.89 4.11
C ASN A 98 -6.72 5.78 4.80
N TRP A 99 -6.50 5.62 6.11
CA TRP A 99 -7.18 4.62 6.94
C TRP A 99 -8.25 5.25 7.86
N ASP A 100 -8.33 6.57 7.89
CA ASP A 100 -9.31 7.33 8.66
C ASP A 100 -10.62 7.48 7.86
N ILE A 101 -11.22 6.34 7.54
CA ILE A 101 -12.44 6.28 6.73
C ILE A 101 -13.53 5.65 7.58
N ASP A 102 -14.68 6.30 7.66
CA ASP A 102 -15.87 5.75 8.29
C ASP A 102 -16.50 4.71 7.34
N CYS A 103 -16.42 3.46 7.76
CA CYS A 103 -16.96 2.35 6.97
C CYS A 103 -18.48 2.38 6.87
N ASP A 104 -19.19 2.96 7.86
CA ASP A 104 -20.65 3.07 7.87
C ASP A 104 -21.09 4.14 6.85
N GLU A 105 -20.39 5.27 6.79
CA GLU A 105 -20.64 6.28 5.75
C GLU A 105 -20.45 5.71 4.33
N ILE A 106 -19.40 4.88 4.11
CA ILE A 106 -19.20 4.21 2.84
C ILE A 106 -20.34 3.24 2.53
N ALA A 107 -20.78 2.44 3.49
CA ALA A 107 -21.87 1.50 3.30
C ALA A 107 -23.18 2.20 2.93
N ILE A 108 -23.48 3.32 3.58
CA ILE A 108 -24.64 4.17 3.27
C ILE A 108 -24.52 4.71 1.83
N ALA A 109 -23.38 5.31 1.47
CA ALA A 109 -23.16 5.87 0.12
C ALA A 109 -23.27 4.79 -0.98
N LEU A 110 -22.76 3.59 -0.75
CA LEU A 110 -22.90 2.46 -1.66
C LEU A 110 -24.36 2.04 -1.85
N SER A 111 -25.12 1.95 -0.76
CA SER A 111 -26.55 1.62 -0.79
C SER A 111 -27.37 2.65 -1.58
N GLU A 112 -27.06 3.94 -1.43
CA GLU A 112 -27.69 5.01 -2.22
C GLU A 112 -27.37 4.89 -3.72
N ILE A 113 -26.12 4.62 -4.06
CA ILE A 113 -25.69 4.41 -5.45
C ILE A 113 -26.41 3.22 -6.05
N GLU A 114 -26.47 2.09 -5.35
CA GLU A 114 -27.20 0.90 -5.81
C GLU A 114 -28.68 1.19 -6.07
N THR A 115 -29.32 1.93 -5.18
CA THR A 115 -30.73 2.30 -5.32
C THR A 115 -30.95 3.17 -6.56
N LYS A 116 -30.13 4.21 -6.71
CA LYS A 116 -30.18 5.09 -7.90
C LYS A 116 -29.93 4.35 -9.20
N LEU A 117 -29.02 3.38 -9.21
CA LEU A 117 -28.75 2.55 -10.40
C LEU A 117 -29.94 1.63 -10.72
N LYS A 118 -30.60 1.04 -9.74
CA LYS A 118 -31.80 0.21 -9.93
C LYS A 118 -32.95 1.03 -10.52
N ASP A 119 -33.18 2.23 -9.99
CA ASP A 119 -34.22 3.13 -10.48
C ASP A 119 -33.93 3.63 -11.90
N HIS A 120 -32.68 3.99 -12.16
CA HIS A 120 -32.26 4.39 -13.52
C HIS A 120 -32.46 3.25 -14.53
N LYS A 121 -32.11 2.02 -14.15
CA LYS A 121 -32.29 0.84 -14.99
C LYS A 121 -33.76 0.56 -15.29
N LYS A 122 -34.66 0.70 -14.34
CA LYS A 122 -36.12 0.58 -14.52
C LYS A 122 -36.64 1.63 -15.52
N ASN A 123 -36.22 2.89 -15.36
CA ASN A 123 -36.63 3.99 -16.24
C ASN A 123 -36.11 3.85 -17.67
N PHE A 124 -34.92 3.26 -17.86
CA PHE A 124 -34.30 3.11 -19.19
C PHE A 124 -34.83 1.89 -19.95
N LEU A 125 -35.26 0.83 -19.26
CA LEU A 125 -35.75 -0.40 -19.90
C LEU A 125 -37.26 -0.43 -20.12
N GLY A 126 -38.00 0.61 -19.71
CA GLY A 126 -39.40 0.82 -20.12
C GLY A 126 -40.38 -0.26 -19.64
N THR A 127 -40.14 -0.83 -18.44
CA THR A 127 -41.08 -1.75 -17.79
C THR A 127 -41.22 -1.40 -16.32
#